data_f0653c478e60aafe557ccff75a34438b
#
_entry.id   f0653c478e60aafe557ccff75a34438b
#
_cell.length_a   1.000
_cell.length_b   1.000
_cell.length_c   1.000
_cell.angle_alpha   90.00
_cell.angle_beta   90.00
_cell.angle_gamma   90.00
#
_symmetry.space_group_name_H-M   'P 1'
#
loop_
_entity.id
_entity.type
_entity.pdbx_description
1 polymer ?
#
loop_
_entity_poly.entity_id
_entity_poly.type
_entity_poly.pdbx_seq_one_letter_code
_entity_poly.pdbx_strand_id
1 'polypeptide(L)'
;ADDALEHTFYVHDGYQPAYNYGKDINWKFWPVKDNELRWQLHRHKWFTPMGKVYRETKDEKYAIEWKEEYLDWIKKNPLVEVTHDQFEMKDKESLKADIENARFAWRPLEISHRIQDQIHQFTLFVQSPNFTPAFLTEFLVNYYKHGNFIMHHYSKQGNHLLFEAQRMFFAGTFFPEFKQATEWKQSGIDILNREIKKQVFEDGVQYELDPHYHLACINIFLRALIVANANNNMNAIPQSYKDTMEKMIVFYYNICFPDYTNPCFSDAKQGDAKSEQRNYREWSKVFPKNEAIKWFATNGKKGTRPQNLSKAFLNGGFFTFRNGWDLNSTVMVVKAGPKGEWHAQPDNGTFDLWMNGKNLFPDSGSYIYAGGKEVQKQRDWFRSTPQHNTLTLDDKNLESTESTTLLWQPEGDVQTLVTENQSYKQLKHRRTVFFVDQKYFVFVDEASGDATGKLNLHYLLTDGETNMDAANGIIRTNYKPGSNVMIQCFGSQKLDLTQQE
;
A
#
# COMPACT_ATOMS: atom_id res chain seq x y z
N ALA A 1 -0.13 -19.56 -19.44
CA ALA A 1 -0.35 -20.99 -19.22
C ALA A 1 0.59 -21.84 -20.09
N ASP A 2 0.60 -21.61 -21.41
CA ASP A 2 1.46 -22.42 -22.31
C ASP A 2 2.95 -22.24 -22.03
N ASP A 3 3.40 -21.03 -21.72
CA ASP A 3 4.79 -20.76 -21.34
C ASP A 3 5.20 -21.54 -20.08
N ALA A 4 4.27 -21.78 -19.16
CA ALA A 4 4.55 -22.56 -17.96
C ALA A 4 4.80 -24.04 -18.28
N LEU A 5 4.17 -24.61 -19.32
CA LEU A 5 4.47 -25.97 -19.78
C LEU A 5 5.92 -26.15 -20.27
N GLU A 6 6.58 -25.05 -20.61
CA GLU A 6 8.00 -25.00 -21.00
C GLU A 6 8.87 -24.43 -19.88
N HIS A 7 8.39 -24.42 -18.62
CA HIS A 7 9.03 -23.89 -17.42
C HIS A 7 9.47 -22.41 -17.55
N THR A 8 8.71 -21.62 -18.30
CA THR A 8 8.91 -20.18 -18.41
C THR A 8 7.84 -19.48 -17.55
N PHE A 9 8.25 -18.89 -16.42
CA PHE A 9 7.34 -18.40 -15.38
C PHE A 9 7.31 -16.88 -15.31
N TYR A 10 6.10 -16.33 -15.35
CA TYR A 10 5.81 -14.91 -15.08
C TYR A 10 5.58 -14.70 -13.58
N VAL A 11 6.65 -14.58 -12.84
CA VAL A 11 6.60 -14.55 -11.38
C VAL A 11 6.42 -13.14 -10.81
N HIS A 12 6.82 -12.10 -11.56
CA HIS A 12 6.76 -10.73 -11.11
C HIS A 12 6.62 -9.76 -12.28
N ASP A 13 5.67 -8.82 -12.19
CA ASP A 13 5.35 -7.85 -13.25
C ASP A 13 6.50 -6.88 -13.58
N GLY A 14 7.40 -6.63 -12.62
CA GLY A 14 8.57 -5.77 -12.79
C GLY A 14 9.72 -6.40 -13.59
N TYR A 15 9.64 -7.69 -13.92
CA TYR A 15 10.69 -8.42 -14.62
C TYR A 15 10.15 -9.04 -15.90
N GLN A 16 10.35 -8.32 -16.99
CA GLN A 16 9.95 -8.72 -18.34
C GLN A 16 11.19 -8.80 -19.23
N PRO A 17 11.33 -9.79 -20.11
CA PRO A 17 10.42 -10.94 -20.27
C PRO A 17 10.47 -11.93 -19.10
N ALA A 18 9.54 -12.91 -19.08
CA ALA A 18 9.61 -14.05 -18.17
C ALA A 18 10.90 -14.84 -18.34
N TYR A 19 11.30 -15.54 -17.28
CA TYR A 19 12.53 -16.34 -17.30
C TYR A 19 12.21 -17.82 -17.44
N ASN A 20 13.02 -18.54 -18.24
CA ASN A 20 12.99 -20.00 -18.31
C ASN A 20 13.87 -20.59 -17.21
N TYR A 21 13.30 -21.51 -16.45
CA TYR A 21 13.94 -22.13 -15.29
C TYR A 21 14.60 -23.48 -15.63
N GLY A 22 14.64 -23.87 -16.89
CA GLY A 22 15.28 -25.08 -17.41
C GLY A 22 14.36 -26.29 -17.44
N LYS A 23 14.71 -27.30 -18.22
CA LYS A 23 13.96 -28.55 -18.33
C LYS A 23 13.89 -29.29 -16.99
N ASP A 24 15.00 -29.34 -16.25
CA ASP A 24 15.06 -29.73 -14.84
C ASP A 24 14.99 -28.42 -14.02
N ILE A 25 13.83 -28.09 -13.50
CA ILE A 25 13.54 -26.77 -12.93
C ILE A 25 14.54 -26.39 -11.84
N ASN A 26 15.27 -25.31 -12.09
CA ASN A 26 16.19 -24.73 -11.11
C ASN A 26 15.46 -23.69 -10.25
N TRP A 27 14.85 -24.09 -9.15
CA TRP A 27 14.16 -23.21 -8.20
C TRP A 27 15.08 -22.18 -7.50
N LYS A 28 16.41 -22.34 -7.65
CA LYS A 28 17.42 -21.42 -7.13
C LYS A 28 17.94 -20.46 -8.19
N PHE A 29 17.42 -20.53 -9.42
CA PHE A 29 17.83 -19.63 -10.51
C PHE A 29 17.54 -18.17 -10.14
N TRP A 30 18.57 -17.34 -10.27
CA TRP A 30 18.53 -15.94 -9.85
C TRP A 30 19.07 -15.04 -10.96
N PRO A 31 18.29 -14.82 -12.04
CA PRO A 31 18.73 -14.06 -13.21
C PRO A 31 19.01 -12.58 -12.91
N VAL A 32 18.33 -12.02 -11.91
CA VAL A 32 18.56 -10.67 -11.40
C VAL A 32 18.74 -10.72 -9.88
N LYS A 33 19.73 -9.97 -9.36
CA LYS A 33 20.03 -9.96 -7.93
C LYS A 33 18.99 -9.13 -7.15
N ASP A 34 17.75 -9.56 -7.21
CA ASP A 34 16.63 -9.04 -6.42
C ASP A 34 15.94 -10.19 -5.70
N ASN A 35 15.83 -10.05 -4.40
CA ASN A 35 15.18 -11.06 -3.56
C ASN A 35 13.70 -11.23 -3.92
N GLU A 36 13.03 -10.13 -4.33
CA GLU A 36 11.60 -10.15 -4.63
C GLU A 36 11.27 -11.12 -5.75
N LEU A 37 12.09 -11.20 -6.81
CA LEU A 37 11.91 -12.18 -7.88
C LEU A 37 11.88 -13.61 -7.35
N ARG A 38 12.83 -13.96 -6.47
CA ARG A 38 12.90 -15.31 -5.89
C ARG A 38 11.77 -15.57 -4.90
N TRP A 39 11.41 -14.59 -4.10
CA TRP A 39 10.25 -14.71 -3.20
C TRP A 39 8.96 -14.96 -3.98
N GLN A 40 8.70 -14.19 -5.03
CA GLN A 40 7.52 -14.36 -5.88
C GLN A 40 7.46 -15.73 -6.55
N LEU A 41 8.60 -16.28 -6.98
CA LEU A 41 8.69 -17.64 -7.54
C LEU A 41 8.10 -18.67 -6.55
N HIS A 42 8.43 -18.56 -5.27
CA HIS A 42 7.99 -19.52 -4.24
C HIS A 42 6.57 -19.30 -3.72
N ARG A 43 5.84 -18.25 -4.18
CA ARG A 43 4.42 -18.00 -3.86
C ARG A 43 3.46 -18.88 -4.65
N HIS A 44 3.88 -19.48 -5.76
CA HIS A 44 3.08 -20.35 -6.63
C HIS A 44 1.88 -19.68 -7.32
N LYS A 45 1.79 -18.35 -7.31
CA LYS A 45 0.71 -17.62 -7.96
C LYS A 45 0.65 -17.86 -9.47
N TRP A 46 1.79 -18.05 -10.08
CA TRP A 46 1.97 -18.29 -11.52
C TRP A 46 1.42 -19.66 -11.99
N PHE A 47 1.07 -20.61 -11.09
CA PHE A 47 0.29 -21.81 -11.42
C PHE A 47 -1.18 -21.51 -11.78
N THR A 48 -1.73 -20.41 -11.27
CA THR A 48 -3.16 -20.09 -11.44
C THR A 48 -3.61 -19.97 -12.90
N PRO A 49 -2.82 -19.41 -13.85
CA PRO A 49 -3.19 -19.38 -15.26
C PRO A 49 -3.41 -20.78 -15.86
N MET A 50 -2.58 -21.78 -15.55
CA MET A 50 -2.77 -23.15 -16.01
C MET A 50 -4.10 -23.73 -15.51
N GLY A 51 -4.43 -23.50 -14.23
CA GLY A 51 -5.69 -23.97 -13.66
C GLY A 51 -6.91 -23.30 -14.29
N LYS A 52 -6.84 -22.03 -14.65
CA LYS A 52 -7.94 -21.33 -15.37
C LYS A 52 -8.14 -21.91 -16.76
N VAL A 53 -7.06 -22.08 -17.53
CA VAL A 53 -7.15 -22.68 -18.87
C VAL A 53 -7.65 -24.12 -18.80
N TYR A 54 -7.17 -24.91 -17.83
CA TYR A 54 -7.70 -26.25 -17.59
C TYR A 54 -9.23 -26.24 -17.32
N ARG A 55 -9.73 -25.33 -16.52
CA ARG A 55 -11.17 -25.23 -16.20
C ARG A 55 -12.02 -24.93 -17.45
N GLU A 56 -11.49 -24.12 -18.36
CA GLU A 56 -12.16 -23.72 -19.61
C GLU A 56 -12.08 -24.83 -20.67
N THR A 57 -10.91 -25.43 -20.86
CA THR A 57 -10.62 -26.33 -21.97
C THR A 57 -10.76 -27.81 -21.64
N LYS A 58 -10.60 -28.18 -20.35
CA LYS A 58 -10.45 -29.56 -19.87
C LYS A 58 -9.24 -30.29 -20.45
N ASP A 59 -8.26 -29.54 -20.96
CA ASP A 59 -7.01 -30.13 -21.46
C ASP A 59 -6.13 -30.54 -20.28
N GLU A 60 -5.99 -31.85 -20.11
CA GLU A 60 -5.30 -32.48 -18.98
C GLU A 60 -3.80 -32.15 -18.94
N LYS A 61 -3.19 -31.69 -20.03
CA LYS A 61 -1.76 -31.33 -20.03
C LYS A 61 -1.43 -30.31 -18.94
N TYR A 62 -2.32 -29.34 -18.67
CA TYR A 62 -2.12 -28.32 -17.64
C TYR A 62 -2.23 -28.89 -16.22
N ALA A 63 -3.10 -29.87 -16.00
CA ALA A 63 -3.23 -30.53 -14.71
C ALA A 63 -2.05 -31.49 -14.43
N ILE A 64 -1.57 -32.18 -15.49
CA ILE A 64 -0.39 -33.05 -15.41
C ILE A 64 0.84 -32.20 -15.06
N GLU A 65 1.09 -31.15 -15.84
CA GLU A 65 2.24 -30.28 -15.64
C GLU A 65 2.23 -29.62 -14.25
N TRP A 66 1.09 -29.03 -13.85
CA TRP A 66 0.97 -28.48 -12.51
C TRP A 66 1.33 -29.49 -11.40
N LYS A 67 0.85 -30.72 -11.52
CA LYS A 67 1.17 -31.77 -10.56
C LYS A 67 2.67 -32.11 -10.55
N GLU A 68 3.29 -32.21 -11.73
CA GLU A 68 4.72 -32.56 -11.88
C GLU A 68 5.60 -31.43 -11.33
N GLU A 69 5.34 -30.18 -11.68
CA GLU A 69 6.04 -29.01 -11.15
C GLU A 69 5.85 -28.87 -9.64
N TYR A 70 4.66 -29.12 -9.11
CA TYR A 70 4.38 -29.07 -7.68
C TYR A 70 5.18 -30.14 -6.92
N LEU A 71 5.21 -31.37 -7.42
CA LEU A 71 5.97 -32.47 -6.82
C LEU A 71 7.50 -32.24 -6.91
N ASP A 72 7.98 -31.70 -8.02
CA ASP A 72 9.37 -31.30 -8.17
C ASP A 72 9.75 -30.20 -7.17
N TRP A 73 8.86 -29.20 -6.99
CA TRP A 73 9.10 -28.16 -6.00
C TRP A 73 9.21 -28.72 -4.58
N ILE A 74 8.31 -29.61 -4.17
CA ILE A 74 8.33 -30.24 -2.84
C ILE A 74 9.64 -31.00 -2.62
N LYS A 75 10.07 -31.76 -3.63
CA LYS A 75 11.31 -32.55 -3.58
C LYS A 75 12.55 -31.67 -3.45
N LYS A 76 12.62 -30.59 -4.22
CA LYS A 76 13.81 -29.72 -4.29
C LYS A 76 13.85 -28.63 -3.21
N ASN A 77 12.72 -28.34 -2.57
CA ASN A 77 12.61 -27.34 -1.51
C ASN A 77 12.04 -27.96 -0.21
N PRO A 78 12.70 -28.96 0.39
CA PRO A 78 12.23 -29.55 1.63
C PRO A 78 12.22 -28.53 2.76
N LEU A 79 11.29 -28.72 3.71
CA LEU A 79 11.31 -27.95 4.95
C LEU A 79 12.57 -28.26 5.74
N VAL A 80 13.31 -27.21 6.08
CA VAL A 80 14.49 -27.29 6.94
C VAL A 80 14.14 -26.53 8.23
N GLU A 81 14.34 -27.17 9.37
CA GLU A 81 14.19 -26.53 10.66
C GLU A 81 15.29 -25.48 10.85
N VAL A 82 14.90 -24.23 10.98
CA VAL A 82 15.78 -23.10 11.25
C VAL A 82 15.20 -22.27 12.39
N THR A 83 16.07 -21.63 13.15
CA THR A 83 15.63 -20.73 14.21
C THR A 83 15.08 -19.43 13.63
N HIS A 84 14.22 -18.72 14.38
CA HIS A 84 13.68 -17.44 13.95
C HIS A 84 14.77 -16.43 13.58
N ASP A 85 15.85 -16.39 14.32
CA ASP A 85 16.98 -15.48 14.05
C ASP A 85 17.69 -15.77 12.72
N GLN A 86 17.65 -17.01 12.23
CA GLN A 86 18.21 -17.38 10.94
C GLN A 86 17.39 -16.85 9.75
N PHE A 87 16.09 -16.56 9.93
CA PHE A 87 15.27 -15.88 8.90
C PHE A 87 15.63 -14.41 8.74
N GLU A 88 16.04 -13.77 9.84
CA GLU A 88 16.35 -12.33 9.91
C GLU A 88 17.81 -12.02 9.51
N MET A 89 18.67 -13.02 9.28
CA MET A 89 20.08 -12.81 8.94
C MET A 89 20.23 -12.02 7.63
N LYS A 90 20.88 -10.86 7.73
CA LYS A 90 21.15 -9.97 6.61
C LYS A 90 22.38 -10.35 5.79
N ASP A 91 23.25 -11.19 6.33
CA ASP A 91 24.50 -11.56 5.66
C ASP A 91 24.28 -12.62 4.58
N LYS A 92 24.55 -12.19 3.35
CA LYS A 92 24.21 -12.94 2.12
C LYS A 92 25.27 -13.98 1.73
N GLU A 93 26.48 -13.89 2.26
CA GLU A 93 27.63 -14.69 1.78
C GLU A 93 27.89 -15.95 2.60
N SER A 94 27.43 -15.99 3.86
CA SER A 94 27.70 -17.11 4.78
C SER A 94 26.64 -18.22 4.79
N LEU A 95 25.62 -18.13 3.92
CA LEU A 95 24.47 -19.02 3.98
C LEU A 95 24.77 -20.39 3.36
N LYS A 96 24.79 -21.44 4.17
CA LYS A 96 24.71 -22.84 3.70
C LYS A 96 23.40 -23.06 2.92
N ALA A 97 23.39 -24.01 1.99
CA ALA A 97 22.24 -24.29 1.10
C ALA A 97 20.89 -24.46 1.83
N ASP A 98 20.90 -24.98 3.05
CA ASP A 98 19.72 -25.20 3.86
C ASP A 98 19.09 -23.88 4.35
N ILE A 99 19.92 -22.91 4.75
CA ILE A 99 19.48 -21.59 5.19
C ILE A 99 18.93 -20.78 4.00
N GLU A 100 19.51 -20.97 2.81
CA GLU A 100 19.00 -20.34 1.59
C GLU A 100 17.55 -20.75 1.30
N ASN A 101 17.26 -22.06 1.42
CA ASN A 101 15.91 -22.57 1.21
C ASN A 101 14.92 -22.00 2.22
N ALA A 102 15.28 -21.95 3.50
CA ALA A 102 14.50 -21.31 4.55
C ALA A 102 14.23 -19.83 4.26
N ARG A 103 15.23 -19.12 3.74
CA ARG A 103 15.14 -17.69 3.46
C ARG A 103 14.21 -17.34 2.29
N PHE A 104 14.12 -18.20 1.28
CA PHE A 104 13.33 -17.94 0.08
C PHE A 104 12.07 -18.80 0.01
N ALA A 105 12.18 -20.11 0.02
CA ALA A 105 11.04 -21.01 -0.12
C ALA A 105 10.17 -21.10 1.14
N TRP A 106 10.80 -21.06 2.33
CA TRP A 106 10.14 -21.27 3.61
C TRP A 106 10.05 -20.01 4.49
N ARG A 107 10.26 -18.82 3.93
CA ARG A 107 9.98 -17.57 4.65
C ARG A 107 8.47 -17.47 4.91
N PRO A 108 8.03 -17.12 6.14
CA PRO A 108 6.60 -17.15 6.53
C PRO A 108 5.67 -16.38 5.57
N LEU A 109 6.06 -15.21 5.12
CA LEU A 109 5.27 -14.43 4.15
C LEU A 109 5.03 -15.20 2.85
N GLU A 110 6.06 -15.83 2.27
CA GLU A 110 5.94 -16.59 1.03
C GLU A 110 5.09 -17.84 1.21
N ILE A 111 5.23 -18.51 2.36
CA ILE A 111 4.34 -19.63 2.71
C ILE A 111 2.89 -19.15 2.79
N SER A 112 2.65 -18.00 3.43
CA SER A 112 1.29 -17.46 3.57
C SER A 112 0.64 -17.20 2.21
N HIS A 113 1.38 -16.64 1.25
CA HIS A 113 0.90 -16.48 -0.12
C HIS A 113 0.67 -17.83 -0.79
N ARG A 114 1.59 -18.76 -0.64
CA ARG A 114 1.51 -20.09 -1.26
C ARG A 114 0.30 -20.89 -0.78
N ILE A 115 0.00 -20.92 0.52
CA ILE A 115 -1.19 -21.64 1.02
C ILE A 115 -2.49 -20.99 0.52
N GLN A 116 -2.53 -19.68 0.34
CA GLN A 116 -3.66 -18.99 -0.27
C GLN A 116 -3.82 -19.40 -1.74
N ASP A 117 -2.75 -19.40 -2.52
CA ASP A 117 -2.79 -19.76 -3.92
C ASP A 117 -3.05 -21.26 -4.13
N GLN A 118 -2.61 -22.11 -3.21
CA GLN A 118 -2.90 -23.56 -3.20
C GLN A 118 -4.39 -23.85 -2.98
N ILE A 119 -5.13 -23.04 -2.21
CA ILE A 119 -6.61 -23.14 -2.15
C ILE A 119 -7.21 -22.92 -3.53
N HIS A 120 -6.75 -21.90 -4.26
CA HIS A 120 -7.23 -21.65 -5.62
C HIS A 120 -6.86 -22.79 -6.57
N GLN A 121 -5.62 -23.26 -6.54
CA GLN A 121 -5.16 -24.37 -7.35
C GLN A 121 -5.97 -25.64 -7.07
N PHE A 122 -6.21 -25.96 -5.79
CA PHE A 122 -7.09 -27.08 -5.41
C PHE A 122 -8.45 -26.96 -6.06
N THR A 123 -9.11 -25.81 -5.94
CA THR A 123 -10.45 -25.62 -6.53
C THR A 123 -10.46 -25.70 -8.07
N LEU A 124 -9.37 -25.31 -8.72
CA LEU A 124 -9.26 -25.35 -10.17
C LEU A 124 -9.03 -26.76 -10.70
N PHE A 125 -8.21 -27.57 -10.02
CA PHE A 125 -7.74 -28.86 -10.54
C PHE A 125 -8.41 -30.09 -9.93
N VAL A 126 -9.15 -29.96 -8.82
CA VAL A 126 -9.73 -31.10 -8.06
C VAL A 126 -10.60 -32.06 -8.91
N GLN A 127 -11.15 -31.61 -10.05
CA GLN A 127 -11.95 -32.42 -10.96
C GLN A 127 -11.13 -33.15 -12.03
N SER A 128 -9.82 -32.94 -12.09
CA SER A 128 -8.94 -33.66 -13.02
C SER A 128 -8.78 -35.13 -12.62
N PRO A 129 -8.88 -36.08 -13.53
CA PRO A 129 -8.54 -37.47 -13.24
C PRO A 129 -7.05 -37.66 -12.85
N ASN A 130 -6.19 -36.70 -13.21
CA ASN A 130 -4.80 -36.67 -12.80
C ASN A 130 -4.59 -36.16 -11.37
N PHE A 131 -5.62 -35.59 -10.75
CA PHE A 131 -5.67 -35.28 -9.32
C PHE A 131 -6.01 -36.52 -8.51
N THR A 132 -5.13 -37.51 -8.58
CA THR A 132 -5.32 -38.84 -8.00
C THR A 132 -5.35 -38.83 -6.47
N PRO A 133 -5.92 -39.85 -5.79
CA PRO A 133 -5.84 -39.96 -4.32
C PRO A 133 -4.42 -39.91 -3.77
N ALA A 134 -3.44 -40.47 -4.47
CA ALA A 134 -2.04 -40.40 -4.06
C ALA A 134 -1.51 -38.98 -4.12
N PHE A 135 -1.79 -38.23 -5.19
CA PHE A 135 -1.41 -36.82 -5.29
C PHE A 135 -2.15 -35.94 -4.29
N LEU A 136 -3.44 -36.18 -4.07
CA LEU A 136 -4.21 -35.50 -3.02
C LEU A 136 -3.54 -35.66 -1.63
N THR A 137 -3.07 -36.86 -1.31
CA THR A 137 -2.35 -37.11 -0.06
C THR A 137 -1.08 -36.27 0.05
N GLU A 138 -0.25 -36.27 -1.00
CA GLU A 138 0.96 -35.44 -1.03
C GLU A 138 0.64 -33.95 -0.93
N PHE A 139 -0.38 -33.48 -1.64
CA PHE A 139 -0.83 -32.10 -1.58
C PHE A 139 -1.27 -31.70 -0.16
N LEU A 140 -2.13 -32.49 0.47
CA LEU A 140 -2.63 -32.20 1.83
C LEU A 140 -1.54 -32.30 2.89
N VAL A 141 -0.63 -33.28 2.82
CA VAL A 141 0.51 -33.40 3.73
C VAL A 141 1.42 -32.16 3.64
N ASN A 142 1.70 -31.67 2.44
CA ASN A 142 2.53 -30.48 2.27
C ASN A 142 1.78 -29.20 2.64
N TYR A 143 0.50 -29.10 2.35
CA TYR A 143 -0.34 -28.00 2.82
C TYR A 143 -0.32 -27.91 4.35
N TYR A 144 -0.49 -29.06 5.02
CA TYR A 144 -0.40 -29.15 6.49
C TYR A 144 0.95 -28.67 7.01
N LYS A 145 2.07 -29.09 6.39
CA LYS A 145 3.41 -28.64 6.77
C LYS A 145 3.55 -27.12 6.70
N HIS A 146 2.99 -26.51 5.64
CA HIS A 146 2.99 -25.05 5.46
C HIS A 146 2.21 -24.33 6.58
N GLY A 147 0.97 -24.76 6.84
CA GLY A 147 0.15 -24.17 7.88
C GLY A 147 0.76 -24.34 9.27
N ASN A 148 1.25 -25.53 9.59
CA ASN A 148 1.90 -25.80 10.87
C ASN A 148 3.18 -24.96 11.04
N PHE A 149 3.95 -24.76 9.97
CA PHE A 149 5.14 -23.91 10.03
C PHE A 149 4.78 -22.47 10.38
N ILE A 150 3.77 -21.85 9.71
CA ILE A 150 3.35 -20.47 10.01
C ILE A 150 2.92 -20.35 11.46
N MET A 151 2.16 -21.31 12.00
CA MET A 151 1.70 -21.30 13.40
C MET A 151 2.82 -21.06 14.42
N HIS A 152 4.01 -21.56 14.12
CA HIS A 152 5.18 -21.45 15.01
C HIS A 152 6.17 -20.35 14.61
N HIS A 153 5.96 -19.68 13.44
CA HIS A 153 6.93 -18.76 12.85
C HIS A 153 6.30 -17.47 12.31
N TYR A 154 5.21 -17.00 12.91
CA TYR A 154 4.63 -15.71 12.55
C TYR A 154 5.64 -14.58 12.59
N SER A 155 5.56 -13.68 11.63
CA SER A 155 6.25 -12.39 11.70
C SER A 155 5.84 -11.63 12.96
N LYS A 156 6.74 -10.79 13.48
CA LYS A 156 6.51 -10.10 14.75
C LYS A 156 5.45 -9.00 14.64
N GLN A 157 5.32 -8.36 13.47
CA GLN A 157 4.46 -7.20 13.26
C GLN A 157 4.35 -6.82 11.77
N GLY A 158 3.54 -5.78 11.49
CA GLY A 158 3.42 -5.18 10.17
C GLY A 158 2.57 -6.01 9.20
N ASN A 159 2.66 -5.65 7.92
CA ASN A 159 1.85 -6.26 6.87
C ASN A 159 2.11 -7.75 6.68
N HIS A 160 3.34 -8.22 6.92
CA HIS A 160 3.66 -9.64 6.86
C HIS A 160 2.80 -10.44 7.84
N LEU A 161 2.76 -10.01 9.11
CA LEU A 161 1.93 -10.64 10.13
C LEU A 161 0.44 -10.63 9.75
N LEU A 162 -0.07 -9.52 9.18
CA LEU A 162 -1.46 -9.45 8.73
C LEU A 162 -1.75 -10.45 7.61
N PHE A 163 -0.86 -10.57 6.64
CA PHE A 163 -1.01 -11.54 5.57
C PHE A 163 -0.97 -12.98 6.09
N GLU A 164 -0.04 -13.30 6.96
CA GLU A 164 0.11 -14.62 7.54
C GLU A 164 -1.15 -14.99 8.36
N ALA A 165 -1.60 -14.10 9.23
CA ALA A 165 -2.78 -14.31 10.06
C ALA A 165 -4.08 -14.50 9.25
N GLN A 166 -4.29 -13.65 8.22
CA GLN A 166 -5.46 -13.77 7.34
C GLN A 166 -5.49 -15.14 6.66
N ARG A 167 -4.34 -15.58 6.13
CA ARG A 167 -4.28 -16.84 5.39
C ARG A 167 -4.37 -18.07 6.27
N MET A 168 -3.90 -17.97 7.50
CA MET A 168 -4.14 -19.02 8.50
C MET A 168 -5.60 -19.14 8.88
N PHE A 169 -6.31 -18.00 9.03
CA PHE A 169 -7.76 -18.00 9.18
C PHE A 169 -8.46 -18.65 7.97
N PHE A 170 -8.02 -18.38 6.76
CA PHE A 170 -8.55 -19.01 5.54
C PHE A 170 -8.23 -20.50 5.47
N ALA A 171 -7.00 -20.90 5.75
CA ALA A 171 -6.57 -22.29 5.72
C ALA A 171 -7.40 -23.17 6.67
N GLY A 172 -7.57 -22.74 7.92
CA GLY A 172 -8.38 -23.45 8.89
C GLY A 172 -9.90 -23.40 8.63
N THR A 173 -10.35 -22.45 7.78
CA THR A 173 -11.76 -22.38 7.34
C THR A 173 -12.02 -23.27 6.12
N PHE A 174 -11.07 -23.31 5.17
CA PHE A 174 -11.22 -24.05 3.92
C PHE A 174 -11.00 -25.56 4.07
N PHE A 175 -10.04 -25.94 4.92
CA PHE A 175 -9.74 -27.36 5.21
C PHE A 175 -10.05 -27.70 6.68
N PRO A 176 -11.33 -27.75 7.06
CA PRO A 176 -11.74 -28.03 8.45
C PRO A 176 -11.41 -29.46 8.92
N GLU A 177 -11.04 -30.36 7.99
CA GLU A 177 -10.66 -31.75 8.25
C GLU A 177 -9.29 -31.90 8.92
N PHE A 178 -8.39 -30.90 8.82
CA PHE A 178 -7.14 -30.95 9.54
C PHE A 178 -7.36 -30.86 11.06
N LYS A 179 -6.63 -31.68 11.82
CA LYS A 179 -6.70 -31.67 13.29
C LYS A 179 -6.46 -30.27 13.88
N GLN A 180 -5.57 -29.50 13.27
CA GLN A 180 -5.19 -28.14 13.69
C GLN A 180 -6.04 -27.04 13.05
N ALA A 181 -7.01 -27.36 12.21
CA ALA A 181 -7.81 -26.37 11.49
C ALA A 181 -8.45 -25.31 12.42
N THR A 182 -8.99 -25.75 13.55
CA THR A 182 -9.59 -24.85 14.55
C THR A 182 -8.54 -23.93 15.16
N GLU A 183 -7.35 -24.44 15.49
CA GLU A 183 -6.25 -23.67 16.05
C GLU A 183 -5.73 -22.64 15.04
N TRP A 184 -5.52 -23.03 13.78
CA TRP A 184 -5.12 -22.13 12.70
C TRP A 184 -6.11 -20.98 12.50
N LYS A 185 -7.40 -21.34 12.45
CA LYS A 185 -8.49 -20.37 12.30
C LYS A 185 -8.53 -19.39 13.47
N GLN A 186 -8.45 -19.89 14.71
CA GLN A 186 -8.51 -19.07 15.91
C GLN A 186 -7.30 -18.15 16.01
N SER A 187 -6.09 -18.69 15.83
CA SER A 187 -4.86 -17.91 15.84
C SER A 187 -4.89 -16.77 14.80
N GLY A 188 -5.30 -17.07 13.58
CA GLY A 188 -5.40 -16.05 12.52
C GLY A 188 -6.33 -14.90 12.88
N ILE A 189 -7.54 -15.22 13.36
CA ILE A 189 -8.54 -14.19 13.68
C ILE A 189 -8.17 -13.40 14.95
N ASP A 190 -7.54 -14.01 15.95
CA ASP A 190 -7.09 -13.34 17.16
C ASP A 190 -5.98 -12.32 16.85
N ILE A 191 -5.04 -12.70 15.97
CA ILE A 191 -4.00 -11.78 15.50
C ILE A 191 -4.66 -10.61 14.77
N LEU A 192 -5.57 -10.84 13.82
CA LEU A 192 -6.24 -9.78 13.08
C LEU A 192 -7.02 -8.83 14.00
N ASN A 193 -7.73 -9.36 15.00
CA ASN A 193 -8.46 -8.57 16.00
C ASN A 193 -7.53 -7.70 16.86
N ARG A 194 -6.33 -8.18 17.14
CA ARG A 194 -5.30 -7.43 17.88
C ARG A 194 -4.66 -6.38 17.00
N GLU A 195 -4.24 -6.77 15.80
CA GLU A 195 -3.45 -5.90 14.92
C GLU A 195 -4.28 -4.75 14.35
N ILE A 196 -5.57 -4.90 14.09
CA ILE A 196 -6.41 -3.78 13.65
C ILE A 196 -6.45 -2.66 14.69
N LYS A 197 -6.42 -3.00 15.98
CA LYS A 197 -6.37 -2.01 17.07
C LYS A 197 -4.99 -1.38 17.23
N LYS A 198 -3.93 -2.11 16.86
CA LYS A 198 -2.54 -1.65 17.00
C LYS A 198 -2.11 -0.79 15.81
N GLN A 199 -2.52 -1.17 14.60
CA GLN A 199 -2.04 -0.57 13.37
C GLN A 199 -2.93 0.55 12.82
N VAL A 200 -4.10 0.76 13.41
CA VAL A 200 -5.07 1.78 12.96
C VAL A 200 -5.36 2.74 14.11
N PHE A 201 -5.13 4.01 13.89
CA PHE A 201 -5.45 5.07 14.83
C PHE A 201 -6.96 5.20 15.03
N GLU A 202 -7.39 5.90 16.09
CA GLU A 202 -8.80 6.06 16.45
C GLU A 202 -9.64 6.74 15.36
N ASP A 203 -9.01 7.57 14.52
CA ASP A 203 -9.63 8.25 13.38
C ASP A 203 -9.67 7.41 12.09
N GLY A 204 -9.14 6.18 12.13
CA GLY A 204 -9.17 5.23 11.02
C GLY A 204 -7.93 5.25 10.14
N VAL A 205 -6.94 6.09 10.39
CA VAL A 205 -5.70 6.14 9.62
C VAL A 205 -4.79 4.97 10.01
N GLN A 206 -4.22 4.28 9.03
CA GLN A 206 -3.25 3.22 9.27
C GLN A 206 -1.86 3.84 9.55
N TYR A 207 -1.13 3.30 10.53
CA TYR A 207 0.06 3.90 11.15
C TYR A 207 1.29 4.09 10.24
N GLU A 208 1.34 3.47 9.06
CA GLU A 208 2.40 3.71 8.07
C GLU A 208 2.22 5.04 7.32
N LEU A 209 1.07 5.67 7.45
CA LEU A 209 0.71 6.97 6.84
C LEU A 209 0.88 6.99 5.31
N ASP A 210 0.62 5.86 4.70
CA ASP A 210 0.76 5.63 3.27
C ASP A 210 -0.60 5.22 2.68
N PRO A 211 -1.17 5.97 1.73
CA PRO A 211 -2.48 5.67 1.16
C PRO A 211 -2.59 4.30 0.48
N HIS A 212 -1.51 3.82 -0.14
CA HIS A 212 -1.50 2.53 -0.83
C HIS A 212 -1.47 1.36 0.18
N TYR A 213 -0.60 1.45 1.21
CA TYR A 213 -0.55 0.45 2.28
C TYR A 213 -1.79 0.49 3.17
N HIS A 214 -2.39 1.66 3.35
CA HIS A 214 -3.69 1.79 4.00
C HIS A 214 -4.77 0.99 3.26
N LEU A 215 -4.86 1.15 1.93
CA LEU A 215 -5.79 0.38 1.08
C LEU A 215 -5.50 -1.12 1.15
N ALA A 216 -4.23 -1.53 1.15
CA ALA A 216 -3.84 -2.93 1.31
C ALA A 216 -4.33 -3.50 2.65
N CYS A 217 -4.19 -2.76 3.75
CA CYS A 217 -4.71 -3.15 5.06
C CYS A 217 -6.24 -3.26 5.07
N ILE A 218 -6.97 -2.31 4.47
CA ILE A 218 -8.43 -2.43 4.30
C ILE A 218 -8.76 -3.76 3.62
N ASN A 219 -8.08 -4.10 2.53
CA ASN A 219 -8.33 -5.33 1.78
C ASN A 219 -8.03 -6.59 2.59
N ILE A 220 -6.98 -6.59 3.42
CA ILE A 220 -6.66 -7.72 4.29
C ILE A 220 -7.78 -7.93 5.30
N PHE A 221 -8.16 -6.89 6.03
CA PHE A 221 -9.19 -6.96 7.07
C PHE A 221 -10.58 -7.26 6.48
N LEU A 222 -10.92 -6.66 5.34
CA LEU A 222 -12.20 -6.87 4.66
C LEU A 222 -12.39 -8.32 4.21
N ARG A 223 -11.36 -8.92 3.62
CA ARG A 223 -11.44 -10.31 3.15
C ARG A 223 -11.65 -11.28 4.30
N ALA A 224 -11.02 -11.03 5.46
CA ALA A 224 -11.28 -11.82 6.66
C ALA A 224 -12.75 -11.69 7.11
N LEU A 225 -13.31 -10.49 7.10
CA LEU A 225 -14.70 -10.24 7.42
C LEU A 225 -15.66 -10.95 6.45
N ILE A 226 -15.37 -10.90 5.14
CA ILE A 226 -16.17 -11.58 4.11
C ILE A 226 -16.15 -13.10 4.30
N VAL A 227 -14.96 -13.67 4.53
CA VAL A 227 -14.82 -15.12 4.76
C VAL A 227 -15.53 -15.54 6.06
N ALA A 228 -15.40 -14.76 7.13
CA ALA A 228 -16.11 -15.03 8.38
C ALA A 228 -17.63 -15.02 8.17
N ASN A 229 -18.16 -14.05 7.43
CA ASN A 229 -19.58 -13.96 7.14
C ASN A 229 -20.07 -15.15 6.30
N ALA A 230 -19.33 -15.52 5.26
CA ALA A 230 -19.67 -16.63 4.36
C ALA A 230 -19.67 -18.01 5.06
N ASN A 231 -18.95 -18.13 6.18
CA ASN A 231 -18.78 -19.39 6.93
C ASN A 231 -19.40 -19.37 8.33
N ASN A 232 -20.33 -18.46 8.61
CA ASN A 232 -21.02 -18.33 9.90
C ASN A 232 -20.07 -18.13 11.11
N ASN A 233 -18.92 -17.49 10.89
CA ASN A 233 -17.91 -17.21 11.91
C ASN A 233 -17.91 -15.75 12.40
N MET A 234 -19.01 -15.03 12.18
CA MET A 234 -19.10 -13.59 12.52
C MET A 234 -19.01 -13.28 14.01
N ASN A 235 -19.29 -14.27 14.87
CA ASN A 235 -19.10 -14.18 16.33
C ASN A 235 -17.62 -14.04 16.74
N ALA A 236 -16.69 -14.47 15.91
CA ALA A 236 -15.25 -14.31 16.15
C ALA A 236 -14.72 -12.89 15.78
N ILE A 237 -15.54 -12.06 15.13
CA ILE A 237 -15.19 -10.70 14.73
C ILE A 237 -15.99 -9.70 15.56
N PRO A 238 -15.37 -8.95 16.48
CA PRO A 238 -16.06 -7.99 17.32
C PRO A 238 -16.58 -6.78 16.52
N GLN A 239 -17.59 -6.10 17.05
CA GLN A 239 -18.14 -4.91 16.40
C GLN A 239 -17.09 -3.83 16.24
N SER A 240 -16.18 -3.66 17.20
CA SER A 240 -15.07 -2.68 17.09
C SER A 240 -14.16 -2.89 15.87
N TYR A 241 -13.99 -4.13 15.40
CA TYR A 241 -13.26 -4.42 14.17
C TYR A 241 -13.99 -3.82 12.95
N LYS A 242 -15.30 -4.02 12.87
CA LYS A 242 -16.12 -3.48 11.77
C LYS A 242 -16.16 -1.97 11.79
N ASP A 243 -16.30 -1.38 12.98
CA ASP A 243 -16.32 0.08 13.16
C ASP A 243 -14.97 0.70 12.74
N THR A 244 -13.86 0.05 13.10
CA THR A 244 -12.51 0.50 12.67
C THR A 244 -12.36 0.41 11.16
N MET A 245 -12.79 -0.70 10.55
CA MET A 245 -12.76 -0.83 9.08
C MET A 245 -13.58 0.24 8.38
N GLU A 246 -14.77 0.54 8.89
CA GLU A 246 -15.59 1.62 8.33
C GLU A 246 -14.90 2.97 8.43
N LYS A 247 -14.24 3.27 9.55
CA LYS A 247 -13.41 4.47 9.72
C LYS A 247 -12.24 4.50 8.75
N MET A 248 -11.57 3.38 8.50
CA MET A 248 -10.50 3.28 7.50
C MET A 248 -11.00 3.67 6.10
N ILE A 249 -12.17 3.20 5.70
CA ILE A 249 -12.79 3.55 4.41
C ILE A 249 -13.19 5.02 4.39
N VAL A 250 -13.71 5.54 5.51
CA VAL A 250 -14.06 6.97 5.65
C VAL A 250 -12.82 7.85 5.50
N PHE A 251 -11.70 7.49 6.11
CA PHE A 251 -10.43 8.18 5.88
C PHE A 251 -10.05 8.14 4.40
N TYR A 252 -10.03 6.96 3.79
CA TYR A 252 -9.57 6.78 2.43
C TYR A 252 -10.33 7.66 1.43
N TYR A 253 -11.68 7.64 1.45
CA TYR A 253 -12.42 8.46 0.49
C TYR A 253 -12.29 9.97 0.75
N ASN A 254 -11.96 10.39 1.97
CA ASN A 254 -11.74 11.82 2.25
C ASN A 254 -10.43 12.33 1.69
N ILE A 255 -9.38 11.50 1.59
CA ILE A 255 -8.10 11.90 1.00
C ILE A 255 -8.04 11.68 -0.50
N CYS A 256 -8.92 10.85 -1.09
CA CYS A 256 -8.96 10.63 -2.53
C CYS A 256 -9.46 11.85 -3.30
N PHE A 257 -8.95 11.99 -4.51
CA PHE A 257 -9.38 13.01 -5.45
C PHE A 257 -10.71 12.64 -6.13
N PRO A 258 -11.39 13.61 -6.78
CA PRO A 258 -12.70 13.36 -7.38
C PRO A 258 -12.73 12.32 -8.51
N ASP A 259 -11.58 12.03 -9.11
CA ASP A 259 -11.41 10.95 -10.11
C ASP A 259 -11.16 9.58 -9.50
N TYR A 260 -11.26 9.43 -8.17
CA TYR A 260 -10.97 8.25 -7.37
C TYR A 260 -9.47 7.92 -7.18
N THR A 261 -8.56 8.72 -7.69
CA THR A 261 -7.14 8.53 -7.41
C THR A 261 -6.78 9.05 -6.02
N ASN A 262 -5.66 8.60 -5.47
CA ASN A 262 -5.16 9.00 -4.15
C ASN A 262 -3.90 9.87 -4.27
N PRO A 263 -3.59 10.72 -3.26
CA PRO A 263 -2.28 11.35 -3.18
C PRO A 263 -1.16 10.31 -3.05
N CYS A 264 0.03 10.66 -3.55
CA CYS A 264 1.19 9.78 -3.56
C CYS A 264 2.10 9.96 -2.35
N PHE A 265 1.59 10.37 -1.20
CA PHE A 265 2.39 10.50 0.03
C PHE A 265 3.07 9.21 0.41
N SER A 266 4.27 9.32 0.99
CA SER A 266 5.04 8.16 1.43
C SER A 266 5.42 7.26 0.25
N ASP A 267 5.42 5.96 0.40
CA ASP A 267 5.68 4.99 -0.68
C ASP A 267 4.47 4.74 -1.59
N ALA A 268 3.40 5.54 -1.45
CA ALA A 268 2.19 5.35 -2.22
C ALA A 268 2.40 5.51 -3.73
N LYS A 269 1.61 4.76 -4.48
CA LYS A 269 1.46 4.91 -5.92
C LYS A 269 0.07 5.47 -6.21
N GLN A 270 -0.06 6.21 -7.28
CA GLN A 270 -1.35 6.67 -7.75
C GLN A 270 -2.24 5.46 -8.07
N GLY A 271 -3.43 5.45 -7.50
CA GLY A 271 -4.42 4.41 -7.74
C GLY A 271 -4.98 4.47 -9.17
N ASP A 272 -5.48 3.31 -9.65
CA ASP A 272 -6.26 3.25 -10.88
C ASP A 272 -7.74 3.49 -10.56
N ALA A 273 -8.32 4.53 -11.13
CA ALA A 273 -9.70 4.97 -10.88
C ALA A 273 -10.75 3.85 -11.03
N LYS A 274 -10.58 2.93 -12.00
CA LYS A 274 -11.50 1.80 -12.21
C LYS A 274 -11.37 0.76 -11.10
N SER A 275 -10.15 0.50 -10.64
CA SER A 275 -9.87 -0.41 -9.53
C SER A 275 -10.41 0.15 -8.23
N GLU A 276 -10.21 1.43 -7.98
CA GLU A 276 -10.73 2.11 -6.79
C GLU A 276 -12.26 2.10 -6.76
N GLN A 277 -12.92 2.39 -7.85
CA GLN A 277 -14.36 2.29 -7.92
C GLN A 277 -14.89 0.87 -7.66
N ARG A 278 -14.13 -0.17 -8.06
CA ARG A 278 -14.46 -1.57 -7.76
C ARG A 278 -14.38 -1.83 -6.26
N ASN A 279 -13.38 -1.28 -5.57
CA ASN A 279 -13.27 -1.35 -4.11
C ASN A 279 -14.51 -0.79 -3.42
N TYR A 280 -14.98 0.40 -3.80
CA TYR A 280 -16.21 0.99 -3.24
C TYR A 280 -17.44 0.09 -3.44
N ARG A 281 -17.56 -0.59 -4.59
CA ARG A 281 -18.67 -1.54 -4.83
C ARG A 281 -18.60 -2.74 -3.89
N GLU A 282 -17.43 -3.23 -3.56
CA GLU A 282 -17.25 -4.32 -2.58
C GLU A 282 -17.54 -3.82 -1.17
N TRP A 283 -17.01 -2.65 -0.80
CA TRP A 283 -17.25 -2.05 0.51
C TRP A 283 -18.72 -1.77 0.76
N SER A 284 -19.47 -1.29 -0.24
CA SER A 284 -20.91 -1.04 -0.12
C SER A 284 -21.74 -2.30 0.16
N LYS A 285 -21.26 -3.48 -0.24
CA LYS A 285 -21.91 -4.76 0.11
C LYS A 285 -21.70 -5.14 1.56
N VAL A 286 -20.55 -4.79 2.13
CA VAL A 286 -20.18 -5.10 3.52
C VAL A 286 -20.75 -4.05 4.48
N PHE A 287 -20.79 -2.78 4.05
CA PHE A 287 -21.31 -1.64 4.82
C PHE A 287 -22.55 -1.03 4.14
N PRO A 288 -23.67 -1.78 4.00
CA PRO A 288 -24.82 -1.34 3.22
C PRO A 288 -25.59 -0.16 3.84
N LYS A 289 -25.34 0.14 5.11
CA LYS A 289 -25.93 1.28 5.82
C LYS A 289 -25.13 2.57 5.66
N ASN A 290 -23.90 2.51 5.17
CA ASN A 290 -23.08 3.68 4.91
C ASN A 290 -23.45 4.31 3.57
N GLU A 291 -24.24 5.38 3.62
CA GLU A 291 -24.76 6.05 2.44
C GLU A 291 -23.66 6.74 1.61
N ALA A 292 -22.56 7.19 2.25
CA ALA A 292 -21.42 7.77 1.53
C ALA A 292 -20.68 6.71 0.70
N ILE A 293 -20.37 5.55 1.28
CA ILE A 293 -19.74 4.43 0.54
C ILE A 293 -20.64 4.01 -0.63
N LYS A 294 -21.96 3.95 -0.44
CA LYS A 294 -22.92 3.64 -1.49
C LYS A 294 -22.92 4.70 -2.61
N TRP A 295 -22.76 5.96 -2.24
CA TRP A 295 -22.67 7.06 -3.20
C TRP A 295 -21.45 6.89 -4.11
N PHE A 296 -20.26 6.66 -3.54
CA PHE A 296 -19.05 6.39 -4.32
C PHE A 296 -19.17 5.11 -5.18
N ALA A 297 -19.71 4.04 -4.62
CA ALA A 297 -19.89 2.76 -5.32
C ALA A 297 -20.76 2.88 -6.58
N THR A 298 -21.65 3.86 -6.64
CA THR A 298 -22.63 4.06 -7.71
C THR A 298 -22.40 5.32 -8.55
N ASN A 299 -21.27 5.98 -8.40
CA ASN A 299 -20.99 7.28 -9.05
C ASN A 299 -22.11 8.30 -8.81
N GLY A 300 -22.53 8.44 -7.58
CA GLY A 300 -23.55 9.39 -7.18
C GLY A 300 -25.01 9.01 -7.50
N LYS A 301 -25.28 7.85 -8.11
CA LYS A 301 -26.63 7.44 -8.50
C LYS A 301 -27.48 6.95 -7.33
N LYS A 302 -26.87 6.44 -6.27
CA LYS A 302 -27.54 5.98 -5.04
C LYS A 302 -26.69 6.36 -3.83
N GLY A 303 -27.33 6.41 -2.67
CA GLY A 303 -26.69 6.85 -1.44
C GLY A 303 -26.72 8.36 -1.28
N THR A 304 -25.99 8.87 -0.30
CA THR A 304 -25.92 10.30 0.01
C THR A 304 -24.47 10.76 -0.06
N ARG A 305 -24.24 11.83 -0.80
CA ARG A 305 -22.93 12.50 -0.86
C ARG A 305 -22.49 12.92 0.52
N PRO A 306 -21.19 12.73 0.90
CA PRO A 306 -20.69 13.23 2.17
C PRO A 306 -20.94 14.74 2.32
N GLN A 307 -21.50 15.13 3.45
CA GLN A 307 -21.86 16.56 3.68
C GLN A 307 -20.66 17.40 4.11
N ASN A 308 -19.79 16.82 4.93
CA ASN A 308 -18.58 17.51 5.39
C ASN A 308 -17.57 17.59 4.25
N LEU A 309 -17.25 18.81 3.84
CA LEU A 309 -16.28 19.06 2.77
C LEU A 309 -14.85 18.98 3.30
N SER A 310 -14.52 19.80 4.30
CA SER A 310 -13.19 19.81 4.91
C SER A 310 -13.16 18.93 6.17
N LYS A 311 -12.10 18.13 6.34
CA LYS A 311 -12.01 17.15 7.42
C LYS A 311 -10.59 16.96 7.92
N ALA A 312 -10.44 16.80 9.24
CA ALA A 312 -9.19 16.41 9.87
C ALA A 312 -9.24 14.97 10.38
N PHE A 313 -8.11 14.31 10.28
CA PHE A 313 -7.77 13.02 10.90
C PHE A 313 -6.58 13.28 11.82
N LEU A 314 -6.89 13.74 13.02
CA LEU A 314 -5.91 14.32 13.94
C LEU A 314 -4.87 13.32 14.43
N ASN A 315 -5.27 12.07 14.66
CA ASN A 315 -4.36 11.03 15.10
C ASN A 315 -3.38 10.61 13.99
N GLY A 316 -3.85 10.56 12.75
CA GLY A 316 -3.01 10.25 11.59
C GLY A 316 -2.32 11.46 10.98
N GLY A 317 -2.73 12.69 11.34
CA GLY A 317 -2.16 13.91 10.82
C GLY A 317 -2.47 14.21 9.36
N PHE A 318 -3.69 13.86 8.91
CA PHE A 318 -4.16 14.20 7.58
C PHE A 318 -5.30 15.23 7.65
N PHE A 319 -5.20 16.26 6.80
CA PHE A 319 -6.16 17.34 6.73
C PHE A 319 -6.60 17.52 5.28
N THR A 320 -7.89 17.58 5.05
CA THR A 320 -8.45 17.80 3.71
C THR A 320 -9.26 19.07 3.68
N PHE A 321 -8.90 20.01 2.82
CA PHE A 321 -9.72 21.13 2.42
C PHE A 321 -10.43 20.76 1.11
N ARG A 322 -11.73 21.01 1.04
CA ARG A 322 -12.52 20.61 -0.12
C ARG A 322 -13.69 21.58 -0.33
N ASN A 323 -13.98 21.93 -1.59
CA ASN A 323 -15.17 22.74 -1.93
C ASN A 323 -16.26 21.93 -2.63
N GLY A 324 -16.03 20.67 -2.93
CA GLY A 324 -17.02 19.80 -3.57
C GLY A 324 -16.48 18.39 -3.80
N TRP A 325 -17.29 17.56 -4.46
CA TRP A 325 -16.98 16.16 -4.76
C TRP A 325 -16.96 15.87 -6.26
N ASP A 326 -17.18 16.86 -7.10
CA ASP A 326 -17.19 16.76 -8.56
C ASP A 326 -15.77 16.88 -9.12
N LEU A 327 -15.54 16.41 -10.35
CA LEU A 327 -14.21 16.43 -10.98
C LEU A 327 -13.54 17.80 -10.99
N ASN A 328 -14.32 18.88 -11.09
CA ASN A 328 -13.81 20.25 -11.12
C ASN A 328 -13.65 20.86 -9.72
N SER A 329 -13.95 20.10 -8.67
CA SER A 329 -13.79 20.58 -7.29
C SER A 329 -12.33 20.73 -6.92
N THR A 330 -12.07 21.60 -5.95
CA THR A 330 -10.77 21.76 -5.31
C THR A 330 -10.65 20.80 -4.14
N VAL A 331 -9.53 20.07 -4.07
CA VAL A 331 -9.19 19.20 -2.96
C VAL A 331 -7.71 19.38 -2.63
N MET A 332 -7.42 19.90 -1.46
CA MET A 332 -6.05 19.88 -0.91
C MET A 332 -5.98 18.87 0.22
N VAL A 333 -5.03 17.98 0.16
CA VAL A 333 -4.70 17.05 1.25
C VAL A 333 -3.36 17.45 1.83
N VAL A 334 -3.30 17.73 3.13
CA VAL A 334 -2.07 18.06 3.86
C VAL A 334 -1.72 16.87 4.75
N LYS A 335 -0.44 16.47 4.76
CA LYS A 335 0.12 15.46 5.66
C LYS A 335 1.03 16.14 6.68
N ALA A 336 0.59 16.21 7.93
CA ALA A 336 1.31 16.86 9.02
C ALA A 336 0.90 16.24 10.37
N GLY A 337 1.54 15.15 10.77
CA GLY A 337 1.14 14.37 11.94
C GLY A 337 2.27 13.56 12.54
N PRO A 338 2.01 12.34 13.03
CA PRO A 338 3.01 11.48 13.64
C PRO A 338 4.11 11.07 12.65
N LYS A 339 5.18 10.49 13.17
CA LYS A 339 6.33 10.05 12.39
C LYS A 339 5.99 9.01 11.32
N GLY A 340 5.00 8.15 11.57
CA GLY A 340 4.72 7.01 10.73
C GLY A 340 5.74 5.86 10.85
N GLU A 341 5.43 4.75 10.19
CA GLU A 341 6.23 3.52 10.22
C GLU A 341 6.76 3.20 8.82
N TRP A 342 7.61 2.27 8.68
CA TRP A 342 8.39 1.73 7.53
C TRP A 342 8.28 2.41 6.15
N HIS A 343 7.06 2.68 5.67
CA HIS A 343 6.86 3.27 4.34
C HIS A 343 6.77 4.78 4.37
N ALA A 344 6.66 5.39 5.57
CA ALA A 344 6.69 6.84 5.73
C ALA A 344 8.00 7.43 5.22
N GLN A 345 7.93 8.67 4.76
CA GLN A 345 9.05 9.43 4.22
C GLN A 345 9.26 10.70 5.05
N PRO A 346 10.41 11.39 4.90
CA PRO A 346 10.64 12.69 5.55
C PRO A 346 9.91 13.81 4.79
N ASP A 347 8.58 13.70 4.72
CA ASP A 347 7.66 14.52 3.93
C ASP A 347 6.67 15.33 4.77
N ASN A 348 6.87 15.43 6.08
CA ASN A 348 5.92 16.08 6.98
C ASN A 348 5.72 17.55 6.64
N GLY A 349 4.47 18.02 6.67
CA GLY A 349 4.07 19.35 6.21
C GLY A 349 3.82 19.45 4.70
N THR A 350 3.99 18.36 3.94
CA THR A 350 3.68 18.31 2.50
C THR A 350 2.18 18.38 2.22
N PHE A 351 1.85 18.66 0.99
CA PHE A 351 0.47 18.66 0.51
C PHE A 351 0.38 18.25 -0.95
N ASP A 352 -0.77 17.71 -1.35
CA ASP A 352 -1.22 17.55 -2.73
C ASP A 352 -2.41 18.47 -2.99
N LEU A 353 -2.49 19.03 -4.19
CA LEU A 353 -3.61 19.90 -4.58
C LEU A 353 -4.20 19.47 -5.92
N TRP A 354 -5.43 18.96 -5.86
CA TRP A 354 -6.29 18.75 -7.01
C TRP A 354 -7.20 19.97 -7.24
N MET A 355 -7.28 20.43 -8.48
CA MET A 355 -8.16 21.52 -8.88
C MET A 355 -8.53 21.39 -10.37
N ASN A 356 -9.80 21.66 -10.70
CA ASN A 356 -10.30 21.69 -12.08
C ASN A 356 -9.93 20.43 -12.92
N GLY A 357 -10.06 19.25 -12.30
CA GLY A 357 -9.85 17.98 -12.99
C GLY A 357 -8.37 17.55 -13.12
N LYS A 358 -7.45 18.19 -12.40
CA LYS A 358 -6.01 17.89 -12.47
C LYS A 358 -5.35 17.98 -11.09
N ASN A 359 -4.45 17.05 -10.76
CA ASN A 359 -3.55 17.20 -9.64
C ASN A 359 -2.45 18.19 -10.04
N LEU A 360 -2.49 19.40 -9.46
CA LEU A 360 -1.60 20.51 -9.80
C LEU A 360 -0.28 20.48 -9.04
N PHE A 361 -0.31 20.00 -7.80
CA PHE A 361 0.85 19.86 -6.93
C PHE A 361 0.96 18.42 -6.44
N PRO A 362 1.34 17.49 -7.33
CA PRO A 362 1.47 16.09 -6.95
C PRO A 362 2.66 15.88 -6.02
N ASP A 363 2.52 14.96 -5.07
CA ASP A 363 3.68 14.39 -4.39
C ASP A 363 4.42 13.44 -5.33
N SER A 364 5.75 13.37 -5.22
CA SER A 364 6.59 12.57 -6.09
C SER A 364 6.47 11.06 -5.87
N GLY A 365 5.93 10.63 -4.73
CA GLY A 365 5.83 9.23 -4.36
C GLY A 365 7.20 8.58 -4.10
N SER A 366 7.37 7.35 -4.53
CA SER A 366 8.56 6.56 -4.19
C SER A 366 9.28 5.92 -5.37
N TYR A 367 8.93 6.26 -6.61
CA TYR A 367 9.48 5.62 -7.80
C TYR A 367 9.19 4.11 -7.85
N ILE A 368 10.06 3.33 -8.48
CA ILE A 368 9.95 1.87 -8.55
C ILE A 368 10.41 1.26 -7.21
N TYR A 369 9.61 0.37 -6.64
CA TYR A 369 9.84 -0.16 -5.28
C TYR A 369 11.11 -1.03 -5.17
N ALA A 370 11.40 -1.83 -6.18
CA ALA A 370 12.52 -2.78 -6.19
C ALA A 370 13.28 -2.74 -7.52
N GLY A 371 14.58 -2.95 -7.48
CA GLY A 371 15.44 -2.98 -8.65
C GLY A 371 16.93 -2.90 -8.30
N GLY A 372 17.76 -2.74 -9.33
CA GLY A 372 19.21 -2.61 -9.18
C GLY A 372 19.65 -1.28 -8.53
N LYS A 373 20.98 -1.09 -8.42
CA LYS A 373 21.56 0.09 -7.75
C LYS A 373 21.04 1.43 -8.28
N GLU A 374 20.83 1.54 -9.61
CA GLU A 374 20.35 2.80 -10.21
C GLU A 374 18.90 3.07 -9.83
N VAL A 375 18.04 2.04 -9.84
CA VAL A 375 16.66 2.15 -9.36
C VAL A 375 16.62 2.57 -7.88
N GLN A 376 17.50 1.99 -7.04
CA GLN A 376 17.58 2.38 -5.63
C GLN A 376 18.01 3.85 -5.46
N LYS A 377 18.98 4.32 -6.24
CA LYS A 377 19.41 5.72 -6.23
C LYS A 377 18.28 6.68 -6.62
N GLN A 378 17.53 6.33 -7.67
CA GLN A 378 16.35 7.11 -8.07
C GLN A 378 15.28 7.10 -6.97
N ARG A 379 15.01 5.92 -6.40
CA ARG A 379 14.07 5.80 -5.29
C ARG A 379 14.45 6.66 -4.09
N ASP A 380 15.75 6.68 -3.69
CA ASP A 380 16.24 7.49 -2.58
C ASP A 380 16.07 9.00 -2.87
N TRP A 381 16.23 9.40 -4.12
CA TRP A 381 15.99 10.78 -4.57
C TRP A 381 14.50 11.15 -4.47
N PHE A 382 13.59 10.33 -5.04
CA PHE A 382 12.15 10.58 -4.98
C PHE A 382 11.62 10.66 -3.54
N ARG A 383 12.19 9.91 -2.63
CA ARG A 383 11.80 9.85 -1.21
C ARG A 383 12.44 10.94 -0.35
N SER A 384 13.29 11.78 -0.90
CA SER A 384 13.96 12.84 -0.13
C SER A 384 13.08 14.06 0.05
N THR A 385 13.26 14.79 1.15
CA THR A 385 12.46 15.98 1.49
C THR A 385 12.37 17.03 0.38
N PRO A 386 13.45 17.33 -0.39
CA PRO A 386 13.36 18.27 -1.52
C PRO A 386 12.35 17.87 -2.61
N GLN A 387 11.92 16.60 -2.63
CA GLN A 387 10.94 16.09 -3.58
C GLN A 387 9.50 16.09 -3.01
N HIS A 388 9.25 16.90 -1.99
CA HIS A 388 7.93 17.08 -1.37
C HIS A 388 7.61 18.56 -1.21
N ASN A 389 6.33 18.91 -1.16
CA ASN A 389 5.84 20.30 -1.04
C ASN A 389 6.03 20.85 0.37
N THR A 390 7.27 20.96 0.85
CA THR A 390 7.61 21.38 2.21
C THR A 390 8.92 22.18 2.28
N LEU A 391 9.31 22.58 3.50
CA LEU A 391 10.52 23.34 3.76
C LEU A 391 11.73 22.43 3.94
N THR A 392 12.89 22.86 3.41
CA THR A 392 14.20 22.25 3.69
C THR A 392 15.22 23.28 4.20
N LEU A 393 16.20 22.78 4.95
CA LEU A 393 17.44 23.48 5.29
C LEU A 393 18.60 22.82 4.53
N ASP A 394 19.27 23.58 3.64
CA ASP A 394 20.37 23.11 2.79
C ASP A 394 20.00 21.89 1.91
N ASP A 395 18.74 21.77 1.51
CA ASP A 395 18.16 20.65 0.73
C ASP A 395 18.39 19.28 1.36
N LYS A 396 18.53 19.22 2.69
CA LYS A 396 18.66 17.97 3.45
C LYS A 396 17.29 17.42 3.82
N ASN A 397 17.24 16.12 4.11
CA ASN A 397 16.04 15.49 4.66
C ASN A 397 15.72 16.07 6.04
N LEU A 398 14.41 16.16 6.35
CA LEU A 398 13.94 16.49 7.70
C LEU A 398 14.56 15.54 8.74
N GLU A 399 15.03 16.09 9.84
CA GLU A 399 15.54 15.34 11.00
C GLU A 399 14.39 14.79 11.86
N SER A 400 13.31 15.57 11.96
CA SER A 400 12.07 15.14 12.60
C SER A 400 10.90 15.20 11.62
N THR A 401 10.11 14.13 11.61
CA THR A 401 8.91 13.99 10.75
C THR A 401 7.63 14.04 11.58
N GLU A 402 7.68 14.50 12.83
CA GLU A 402 6.49 14.67 13.68
C GLU A 402 6.03 16.13 13.67
N SER A 403 4.72 16.33 13.48
CA SER A 403 4.06 17.64 13.57
C SER A 403 3.03 17.67 14.68
N THR A 404 2.86 18.85 15.25
CA THR A 404 1.78 19.18 16.16
C THR A 404 0.75 20.05 15.45
N THR A 405 -0.52 19.72 15.58
CA THR A 405 -1.62 20.59 15.11
C THR A 405 -1.92 21.63 16.17
N LEU A 406 -1.76 22.90 15.81
CA LEU A 406 -2.04 24.03 16.70
C LEU A 406 -3.45 24.57 16.53
N LEU A 407 -3.98 24.51 15.29
CA LEU A 407 -5.33 24.95 14.97
C LEU A 407 -5.88 24.15 13.79
N TRP A 408 -7.14 23.75 13.89
CA TRP A 408 -7.96 23.29 12.78
C TRP A 408 -9.33 23.93 12.85
N GLN A 409 -9.62 24.79 11.88
CA GLN A 409 -10.89 25.52 11.74
C GLN A 409 -11.45 25.24 10.34
N PRO A 410 -12.36 24.25 10.18
CA PRO A 410 -12.88 23.86 8.85
C PRO A 410 -14.07 24.67 8.37
N GLU A 411 -14.58 25.60 9.16
CA GLU A 411 -15.82 26.31 8.89
C GLU A 411 -15.57 27.81 8.65
N GLY A 412 -16.54 28.48 7.99
CA GLY A 412 -16.49 29.89 7.68
C GLY A 412 -15.82 30.19 6.33
N ASP A 413 -15.75 31.50 6.01
CA ASP A 413 -15.17 31.99 4.75
C ASP A 413 -13.65 31.78 4.69
N VAL A 414 -13.01 31.64 5.83
CA VAL A 414 -11.58 31.35 5.95
C VAL A 414 -11.40 30.09 6.79
N GLN A 415 -11.21 28.95 6.12
CA GLN A 415 -10.85 27.70 6.79
C GLN A 415 -9.35 27.70 7.06
N THR A 416 -8.93 27.24 8.24
CA THR A 416 -7.53 27.39 8.67
C THR A 416 -6.97 26.10 9.26
N LEU A 417 -5.74 25.78 8.85
CA LEU A 417 -4.88 24.77 9.47
C LEU A 417 -3.59 25.43 9.94
N VAL A 418 -3.18 25.19 11.17
CA VAL A 418 -1.85 25.58 11.67
C VAL A 418 -1.16 24.32 12.20
N THR A 419 -0.02 23.99 11.62
CA THR A 419 0.83 22.88 12.08
C THR A 419 2.24 23.36 12.36
N GLU A 420 2.92 22.69 13.28
CA GLU A 420 4.29 23.00 13.67
C GLU A 420 5.12 21.73 13.75
N ASN A 421 6.34 21.79 13.23
CA ASN A 421 7.27 20.67 13.15
C ASN A 421 8.67 21.13 13.54
N GLN A 422 9.36 20.33 14.39
CA GLN A 422 10.78 20.52 14.69
C GLN A 422 11.62 19.94 13.54
N SER A 423 11.56 20.57 12.39
CA SER A 423 12.12 20.08 11.14
C SER A 423 13.60 19.69 11.24
N TYR A 424 14.40 20.51 11.93
CA TYR A 424 15.81 20.27 12.17
C TYR A 424 16.16 20.65 13.61
N LYS A 425 17.29 20.18 14.14
CA LYS A 425 17.68 20.32 15.55
C LYS A 425 17.54 21.76 16.10
N GLN A 426 17.81 22.77 15.28
CA GLN A 426 17.71 24.18 15.67
C GLN A 426 16.77 24.99 14.80
N LEU A 427 15.86 24.34 14.11
CA LEU A 427 14.88 24.97 13.23
C LEU A 427 13.50 24.36 13.41
N LYS A 428 12.57 25.20 13.77
CA LYS A 428 11.15 24.89 13.82
C LYS A 428 10.46 25.50 12.60
N HIS A 429 9.65 24.72 11.92
CA HIS A 429 8.81 25.14 10.83
C HIS A 429 7.34 25.15 11.27
N ARG A 430 6.69 26.29 11.16
CA ARG A 430 5.23 26.43 11.30
C ARG A 430 4.65 26.75 9.95
N ARG A 431 3.69 25.93 9.52
CA ARG A 431 2.91 26.15 8.31
C ARG A 431 1.49 26.47 8.67
N THR A 432 1.00 27.61 8.18
CA THR A 432 -0.42 27.98 8.23
C THR A 432 -0.97 27.92 6.82
N VAL A 433 -2.08 27.21 6.66
CA VAL A 433 -2.83 27.12 5.40
C VAL A 433 -4.20 27.74 5.61
N PHE A 434 -4.51 28.76 4.83
CA PHE A 434 -5.84 29.35 4.75
C PHE A 434 -6.50 28.94 3.44
N PHE A 435 -7.72 28.41 3.49
CA PHE A 435 -8.58 28.20 2.34
C PHE A 435 -9.66 29.27 2.36
N VAL A 436 -9.51 30.28 1.52
CA VAL A 436 -10.30 31.51 1.55
C VAL A 436 -11.43 31.44 0.52
N ASP A 437 -12.66 31.71 0.96
CA ASP A 437 -13.90 31.66 0.17
C ASP A 437 -14.07 30.34 -0.61
N GLN A 438 -13.36 29.30 -0.20
CA GLN A 438 -13.26 28.01 -0.93
C GLN A 438 -12.77 28.17 -2.39
N LYS A 439 -11.96 29.20 -2.67
CA LYS A 439 -11.48 29.56 -4.01
C LYS A 439 -9.97 29.53 -4.17
N TYR A 440 -9.22 30.02 -3.16
CA TYR A 440 -7.78 30.08 -3.22
C TYR A 440 -7.14 29.78 -1.86
N PHE A 441 -5.86 29.45 -1.90
CA PHE A 441 -5.09 29.14 -0.70
C PHE A 441 -4.08 30.25 -0.42
N VAL A 442 -3.86 30.53 0.86
CA VAL A 442 -2.73 31.31 1.34
C VAL A 442 -1.91 30.44 2.27
N PHE A 443 -0.63 30.30 1.97
CA PHE A 443 0.34 29.64 2.84
C PHE A 443 1.17 30.68 3.57
N VAL A 444 1.35 30.49 4.88
CA VAL A 444 2.33 31.23 5.66
C VAL A 444 3.29 30.22 6.28
N ASP A 445 4.52 30.25 5.81
CA ASP A 445 5.60 29.41 6.32
C ASP A 445 6.55 30.25 7.20
N GLU A 446 6.64 29.90 8.46
CA GLU A 446 7.47 30.57 9.46
C GLU A 446 8.58 29.61 9.90
N ALA A 447 9.84 30.04 9.73
CA ALA A 447 11.00 29.33 10.22
C ALA A 447 11.60 30.07 11.42
N SER A 448 11.76 29.41 12.55
CA SER A 448 12.28 29.98 13.78
C SER A 448 13.31 29.08 14.44
N GLY A 449 14.31 29.71 15.07
CA GLY A 449 15.41 29.03 15.76
C GLY A 449 16.78 29.59 15.39
N ASP A 450 17.84 28.92 15.85
CA ASP A 450 19.23 29.37 15.68
C ASP A 450 19.97 28.62 14.55
N ALA A 451 19.27 27.88 13.72
CA ALA A 451 19.87 27.19 12.58
C ALA A 451 20.44 28.18 11.57
N THR A 452 21.59 27.83 11.02
CA THR A 452 22.23 28.56 9.92
C THR A 452 22.25 27.72 8.68
N GLY A 453 21.96 28.31 7.52
CA GLY A 453 21.91 27.62 6.23
C GLY A 453 20.91 28.26 5.26
N LYS A 454 20.74 27.67 4.10
CA LYS A 454 19.78 28.11 3.10
C LYS A 454 18.44 27.45 3.34
N LEU A 455 17.38 28.25 3.53
CA LEU A 455 16.01 27.76 3.60
C LEU A 455 15.42 27.73 2.19
N ASN A 456 14.88 26.58 1.80
CA ASN A 456 14.13 26.41 0.56
C ASN A 456 12.72 25.92 0.85
N LEU A 457 11.74 26.48 0.14
CA LEU A 457 10.37 25.97 0.07
C LEU A 457 10.20 25.33 -1.30
N HIS A 458 9.85 24.07 -1.31
CA HIS A 458 9.66 23.30 -2.54
C HIS A 458 8.17 23.20 -2.88
N TYR A 459 7.85 23.40 -4.16
CA TYR A 459 6.52 23.27 -4.71
C TYR A 459 6.61 22.49 -6.02
N LEU A 460 6.16 21.26 -5.99
CA LEU A 460 6.16 20.36 -7.15
C LEU A 460 4.94 20.67 -8.01
N LEU A 461 5.17 21.14 -9.22
CA LEU A 461 4.09 21.32 -10.20
C LEU A 461 4.01 20.11 -11.12
N THR A 462 2.79 19.76 -11.49
CA THR A 462 2.58 18.74 -12.54
C THR A 462 3.18 19.20 -13.87
N ASP A 463 3.59 18.25 -14.72
CA ASP A 463 4.24 18.53 -16.00
C ASP A 463 3.49 19.56 -16.85
N GLY A 464 4.25 20.50 -17.41
CA GLY A 464 3.75 21.54 -18.30
C GLY A 464 4.55 22.83 -18.21
N GLU A 465 4.27 23.73 -19.13
CA GLU A 465 4.97 25.02 -19.21
C GLU A 465 4.58 25.95 -18.05
N THR A 466 5.55 26.67 -17.55
CA THR A 466 5.39 27.74 -16.57
C THR A 466 6.08 29.02 -17.03
N ASN A 467 5.53 30.14 -16.61
CA ASN A 467 6.13 31.47 -16.78
C ASN A 467 6.45 32.03 -15.39
N MET A 468 7.72 32.33 -15.14
CA MET A 468 8.19 32.87 -13.88
C MET A 468 8.63 34.31 -14.04
N ASP A 469 8.00 35.20 -13.28
CA ASP A 469 8.41 36.60 -13.09
C ASP A 469 9.08 36.72 -11.70
N ALA A 470 10.35 36.42 -11.67
CA ALA A 470 11.12 36.40 -10.42
C ALA A 470 11.21 37.78 -9.74
N ALA A 471 11.12 38.87 -10.51
CA ALA A 471 11.18 40.24 -9.97
C ALA A 471 9.94 40.57 -9.12
N ASN A 472 8.79 40.06 -9.52
CA ASN A 472 7.50 40.27 -8.83
C ASN A 472 7.06 39.06 -7.99
N GLY A 473 7.86 38.00 -7.94
CA GLY A 473 7.53 36.81 -7.16
C GLY A 473 6.36 36.01 -7.73
N ILE A 474 6.14 36.03 -9.06
CA ILE A 474 4.94 35.44 -9.66
C ILE A 474 5.33 34.27 -10.55
N ILE A 475 4.61 33.16 -10.39
CA ILE A 475 4.68 31.97 -11.25
C ILE A 475 3.28 31.73 -11.82
N ARG A 476 3.18 31.51 -13.14
CA ARG A 476 1.93 31.15 -13.82
C ARG A 476 2.15 29.91 -14.65
N THR A 477 1.23 28.98 -14.53
CA THR A 477 1.23 27.79 -15.42
C THR A 477 0.60 28.15 -16.77
N ASN A 478 1.04 27.47 -17.82
CA ASN A 478 0.49 27.60 -19.18
C ASN A 478 -0.07 26.24 -19.63
N TYR A 479 -1.02 25.73 -18.85
CA TYR A 479 -1.72 24.48 -19.16
C TYR A 479 -2.93 24.75 -20.07
N LYS A 480 -3.73 23.72 -20.30
CA LYS A 480 -5.01 23.88 -21.01
C LYS A 480 -5.91 24.91 -20.31
N PRO A 481 -6.71 25.68 -21.06
CA PRO A 481 -7.65 26.63 -20.47
C PRO A 481 -8.52 26.00 -19.38
N GLY A 482 -8.68 26.71 -18.26
CA GLY A 482 -9.42 26.26 -17.11
C GLY A 482 -8.64 25.45 -16.07
N SER A 483 -7.40 25.04 -16.35
CA SER A 483 -6.54 24.29 -15.43
C SER A 483 -5.30 25.04 -14.97
N ASN A 484 -5.23 26.35 -15.23
CA ASN A 484 -4.07 27.17 -14.87
C ASN A 484 -4.15 27.66 -13.42
N VAL A 485 -2.98 27.79 -12.81
CA VAL A 485 -2.80 28.36 -11.48
C VAL A 485 -1.78 29.50 -11.51
N MET A 486 -1.96 30.47 -10.64
CA MET A 486 -1.00 31.53 -10.35
C MET A 486 -0.54 31.36 -8.90
N ILE A 487 0.77 31.36 -8.71
CA ILE A 487 1.41 31.40 -7.40
C ILE A 487 2.07 32.76 -7.27
N GLN A 488 1.83 33.46 -6.16
CA GLN A 488 2.52 34.70 -5.83
C GLN A 488 3.21 34.53 -4.50
N CYS A 489 4.53 34.79 -4.49
CA CYS A 489 5.38 34.61 -3.34
C CYS A 489 5.73 35.96 -2.71
N PHE A 490 5.66 36.01 -1.40
CA PHE A 490 6.07 37.16 -0.58
C PHE A 490 7.03 36.66 0.49
N GLY A 491 8.09 37.40 0.78
CA GLY A 491 9.05 37.07 1.82
C GLY A 491 9.35 38.26 2.72
N SER A 492 9.69 38.01 3.98
CA SER A 492 10.24 39.02 4.91
C SER A 492 11.64 39.49 4.46
N GLN A 493 12.29 38.70 3.59
CA GLN A 493 13.54 39.00 2.91
C GLN A 493 13.37 38.81 1.41
N LYS A 494 14.38 39.22 0.62
CA LYS A 494 14.39 38.98 -0.83
C LYS A 494 14.33 37.46 -1.10
N LEU A 495 13.34 37.05 -1.84
CA LEU A 495 13.20 35.69 -2.31
C LEU A 495 14.03 35.47 -3.58
N ASP A 496 14.64 34.31 -3.68
CA ASP A 496 15.29 33.82 -4.90
C ASP A 496 14.41 32.69 -5.47
N LEU A 497 13.74 32.95 -6.58
CA LEU A 497 12.88 31.98 -7.24
C LEU A 497 13.69 31.21 -8.29
N THR A 498 13.68 29.90 -8.17
CA THR A 498 14.35 29.01 -9.13
C THR A 498 13.36 27.95 -9.63
N GLN A 499 13.51 27.53 -10.87
CA GLN A 499 12.80 26.41 -11.46
C GLN A 499 13.81 25.30 -11.75
N GLN A 500 13.43 24.07 -11.44
CA GLN A 500 14.19 22.86 -11.76
C GLN A 500 13.26 21.92 -12.53
N GLU A 501 13.81 21.25 -13.56
CA GLU A 501 13.14 20.20 -14.36
C GLU A 501 13.71 18.83 -14.01
#